data_c65d2f42010b22d3eeb38d44066cf2d4
#
_entry.id   c65d2f42010b22d3eeb38d44066cf2d4
#
_cell.length_a   1.000
_cell.length_b   1.000
_cell.length_c   1.000
_cell.angle_alpha   90.00
_cell.angle_beta   90.00
_cell.angle_gamma   90.00
#
_symmetry.space_group_name_H-M   'P 1'
#
loop_
_entity.id
_entity.type
_entity.pdbx_description
1 polymer ?
#
loop_
_entity_poly.entity_id
_entity_poly.type
_entity_poly.pdbx_seq_one_letter_code
_entity_poly.pdbx_strand_id
1 'polypeptide(L)'
;ILAEAEKMVKDPDFKGYIHDVGGPTANFRHPACEKQMTKGACGGRQCLYPTPCKNMDADHSDYVALLRKLRAIPGVKKVFVRSGLRFDYLLADRKDTFFRELVQYHISGQLKVAPEHVSDRVLAKMGKPKNAVYNQFVEKYHRLNQEFGMKQYLVPYLMSSHPGSTLDDAIALAEYIRDMGY
;
A
#
# COMPACT_ATOMS: atom_id res chain seq x y z
N ILE A 1 19.64 -4.61 2.42
CA ILE A 1 18.64 -5.37 1.62
C ILE A 1 19.32 -6.10 0.45
N LEU A 2 20.03 -5.41 -0.50
CA LEU A 2 20.64 -6.10 -1.65
C LEU A 2 21.70 -7.13 -1.23
N ALA A 3 22.67 -6.73 -0.39
CA ALA A 3 23.68 -7.66 0.14
C ALA A 3 23.09 -8.83 0.94
N GLU A 4 21.95 -8.64 1.58
CA GLU A 4 21.21 -9.68 2.27
C GLU A 4 20.58 -10.66 1.27
N ALA A 5 19.93 -10.16 0.23
CA ALA A 5 19.38 -10.99 -0.84
C ALA A 5 20.46 -11.81 -1.56
N GLU A 6 21.62 -11.22 -1.81
CA GLU A 6 22.80 -11.91 -2.38
C GLU A 6 23.35 -13.03 -1.46
N LYS A 7 23.21 -12.89 -0.15
CA LYS A 7 23.53 -13.98 0.79
C LYS A 7 22.47 -15.07 0.77
N MET A 8 21.17 -14.68 0.76
CA MET A 8 20.06 -15.64 0.72
C MET A 8 20.13 -16.56 -0.50
N VAL A 9 20.52 -16.03 -1.66
CA VAL A 9 20.63 -16.82 -2.89
C VAL A 9 21.71 -17.91 -2.80
N LYS A 10 22.71 -17.74 -1.94
CA LYS A 10 23.78 -18.74 -1.72
C LYS A 10 23.36 -19.88 -0.78
N ASP A 11 22.24 -19.73 -0.09
CA ASP A 11 21.70 -20.77 0.77
C ASP A 11 21.15 -21.93 -0.08
N PRO A 12 21.59 -23.19 0.16
CA PRO A 12 21.11 -24.35 -0.60
C PRO A 12 19.60 -24.58 -0.48
N ASP A 13 18.98 -24.09 0.59
CA ASP A 13 17.53 -24.20 0.79
C ASP A 13 16.74 -23.08 0.13
N PHE A 14 17.37 -22.06 -0.43
CA PHE A 14 16.71 -20.97 -1.11
C PHE A 14 16.01 -21.44 -2.39
N LYS A 15 14.70 -21.28 -2.48
CA LYS A 15 13.88 -21.72 -3.62
C LYS A 15 13.66 -20.64 -4.69
N GLY A 16 14.30 -19.49 -4.55
CA GLY A 16 14.21 -18.36 -5.48
C GLY A 16 13.13 -17.33 -5.15
N TYR A 17 12.53 -17.39 -3.97
CA TYR A 17 11.42 -16.52 -3.59
C TYR A 17 11.83 -15.58 -2.43
N ILE A 18 11.80 -14.27 -2.70
CA ILE A 18 11.86 -13.25 -1.65
C ILE A 18 10.42 -12.91 -1.29
N HIS A 19 9.99 -13.34 -0.10
CA HIS A 19 8.59 -13.35 0.29
C HIS A 19 8.05 -11.98 0.67
N ASP A 20 8.89 -11.07 1.14
CA ASP A 20 8.47 -9.71 1.47
C ASP A 20 9.64 -8.73 1.42
N VAL A 21 9.49 -7.66 0.65
CA VAL A 21 10.39 -6.51 0.63
C VAL A 21 9.62 -5.31 1.16
N GLY A 22 9.35 -5.33 2.44
CA GLY A 22 8.50 -4.32 3.04
C GLY A 22 8.79 -4.08 4.51
N GLY A 23 7.84 -3.51 5.18
CA GLY A 23 7.81 -3.18 6.59
C GLY A 23 6.38 -2.85 7.01
N PRO A 24 6.11 -2.24 8.17
CA PRO A 24 4.75 -1.94 8.63
C PRO A 24 3.93 -1.12 7.63
N THR A 25 4.59 -0.28 6.83
CA THR A 25 4.03 0.39 5.66
C THR A 25 5.08 0.36 4.56
N ALA A 26 4.97 -0.62 3.67
CA ALA A 26 6.05 -0.98 2.73
C ALA A 26 6.49 0.17 1.80
N ASN A 27 5.57 1.03 1.41
CA ASN A 27 5.85 2.14 0.51
C ASN A 27 6.26 3.45 1.21
N PHE A 28 6.36 3.49 2.54
CA PHE A 28 6.97 4.61 3.27
C PHE A 28 8.47 4.33 3.50
N ARG A 29 9.32 4.83 2.65
CA ARG A 29 10.76 4.50 2.67
C ARG A 29 11.67 5.65 3.09
N HIS A 30 11.18 6.87 2.99
CA HIS A 30 11.91 8.11 3.32
C HIS A 30 10.95 9.19 3.84
N PRO A 31 11.47 10.28 4.44
CA PRO A 31 10.65 11.40 4.86
C PRO A 31 9.80 11.96 3.72
N ALA A 32 8.56 12.30 4.05
CA ALA A 32 7.58 12.73 3.05
C ALA A 32 7.84 14.11 2.43
N CYS A 33 8.77 14.90 2.95
CA CYS A 33 9.18 16.20 2.41
C CYS A 33 10.45 16.73 3.08
N GLU A 34 11.13 17.68 2.45
CA GLU A 34 12.35 18.32 2.98
C GLU A 34 12.14 18.97 4.37
N LYS A 35 10.95 19.49 4.63
CA LYS A 35 10.64 20.06 5.95
C LYS A 35 10.77 19.03 7.07
N GLN A 36 10.40 17.78 6.82
CA GLN A 36 10.56 16.72 7.82
C GLN A 36 12.04 16.45 8.17
N MET A 37 12.93 16.62 7.20
CA MET A 37 14.36 16.46 7.42
C MET A 37 14.95 17.54 8.34
N THR A 38 14.43 18.77 8.28
CA THR A 38 15.01 19.93 8.97
C THR A 38 14.26 20.35 10.23
N LYS A 39 12.92 20.25 10.22
CA LYS A 39 12.04 20.77 11.27
C LYS A 39 11.13 19.72 11.91
N GLY A 40 11.24 18.45 11.48
CA GLY A 40 10.35 17.38 11.95
C GLY A 40 8.93 17.46 11.40
N ALA A 41 8.02 16.70 12.03
CA ALA A 41 6.62 16.61 11.62
C ALA A 41 5.86 17.92 11.82
N CYS A 42 4.85 18.15 10.98
CA CYS A 42 3.95 19.31 11.13
C CYS A 42 3.00 19.11 12.32
N GLY A 43 2.94 20.08 13.24
CA GLY A 43 2.07 19.99 14.43
C GLY A 43 0.56 20.06 14.13
N GLY A 44 0.15 20.73 13.06
CA GLY A 44 -1.27 20.97 12.74
C GLY A 44 -1.77 20.26 11.47
N ARG A 45 -0.99 19.35 10.86
CA ARG A 45 -1.36 18.71 9.61
C ARG A 45 -0.72 17.34 9.44
N GLN A 46 -1.50 16.38 8.95
CA GLN A 46 -0.99 15.09 8.45
C GLN A 46 -0.70 15.18 6.94
N CYS A 47 0.29 14.40 6.47
CA CYS A 47 0.72 14.45 5.06
C CYS A 47 -0.35 13.97 4.07
N LEU A 48 -1.19 13.02 4.49
CA LEU A 48 -2.23 12.41 3.65
C LEU A 48 -3.66 12.75 4.06
N TYR A 49 -3.85 13.47 5.17
CA TYR A 49 -5.17 13.82 5.67
C TYR A 49 -5.30 15.35 5.92
N PRO A 50 -6.47 15.95 5.62
CA PRO A 50 -7.67 15.38 4.94
C PRO A 50 -7.46 15.15 3.44
N THR A 51 -6.44 15.74 2.86
CA THR A 51 -6.00 15.58 1.46
C THR A 51 -4.48 15.56 1.41
N PRO A 52 -3.88 14.94 0.38
CA PRO A 52 -2.42 14.93 0.23
C PRO A 52 -1.81 16.33 0.30
N CYS A 53 -0.73 16.45 1.07
CA CYS A 53 -0.01 17.72 1.21
C CYS A 53 0.67 18.08 -0.10
N LYS A 54 0.60 19.38 -0.49
CA LYS A 54 1.22 19.86 -1.75
C LYS A 54 2.75 19.65 -1.79
N ASN A 55 3.39 19.66 -0.62
CA ASN A 55 4.84 19.49 -0.50
C ASN A 55 5.25 18.03 -0.25
N MET A 56 4.29 17.10 -0.27
CA MET A 56 4.59 15.69 -0.08
C MET A 56 5.26 15.12 -1.33
N ASP A 57 6.40 14.48 -1.13
CA ASP A 57 7.01 13.64 -2.14
C ASP A 57 6.38 12.24 -2.05
N ALA A 58 5.63 11.88 -3.09
CA ALA A 58 5.00 10.58 -3.25
C ALA A 58 5.68 9.73 -4.33
N ASP A 59 6.89 10.08 -4.73
CA ASP A 59 7.67 9.34 -5.72
C ASP A 59 8.14 7.99 -5.16
N HIS A 60 7.76 6.91 -5.81
CA HIS A 60 8.19 5.54 -5.47
C HIS A 60 9.34 5.04 -6.36
N SER A 61 10.02 5.90 -7.10
CA SER A 61 11.07 5.50 -8.06
C SER A 61 12.24 4.77 -7.39
N ASP A 62 12.61 5.12 -6.16
CA ASP A 62 13.65 4.43 -5.38
C ASP A 62 13.23 3.00 -5.03
N TYR A 63 11.95 2.81 -4.68
CA TYR A 63 11.40 1.50 -4.36
C TYR A 63 11.31 0.61 -5.61
N VAL A 64 10.84 1.16 -6.72
CA VAL A 64 10.85 0.48 -8.03
C VAL A 64 12.27 0.05 -8.38
N ALA A 65 13.25 0.95 -8.24
CA ALA A 65 14.66 0.64 -8.53
C ALA A 65 15.20 -0.50 -7.63
N LEU A 66 14.85 -0.51 -6.34
CA LEU A 66 15.23 -1.59 -5.43
C LEU A 66 14.59 -2.92 -5.86
N LEU A 67 13.28 -2.95 -6.12
CA LEU A 67 12.56 -4.15 -6.52
C LEU A 67 13.09 -4.74 -7.84
N ARG A 68 13.41 -3.88 -8.80
CA ARG A 68 14.05 -4.28 -10.06
C ARG A 68 15.43 -4.90 -9.84
N LYS A 69 16.27 -4.28 -9.00
CA LYS A 69 17.60 -4.82 -8.65
C LYS A 69 17.48 -6.19 -7.98
N LEU A 70 16.53 -6.37 -7.06
CA LEU A 70 16.29 -7.65 -6.41
C LEU A 70 15.87 -8.74 -7.40
N ARG A 71 14.98 -8.41 -8.35
CA ARG A 71 14.56 -9.34 -9.42
C ARG A 71 15.70 -9.72 -10.36
N ALA A 72 16.70 -8.87 -10.52
CA ALA A 72 17.84 -9.09 -11.40
C ALA A 72 18.93 -9.98 -10.77
N ILE A 73 18.88 -10.28 -9.47
CA ILE A 73 19.86 -11.15 -8.81
C ILE A 73 19.72 -12.58 -9.38
N PRO A 74 20.81 -13.18 -9.92
CA PRO A 74 20.78 -14.57 -10.38
C PRO A 74 20.29 -15.51 -9.26
N GLY A 75 19.34 -16.39 -9.58
CA GLY A 75 18.72 -17.30 -8.61
C GLY A 75 17.42 -16.77 -7.98
N VAL A 76 17.13 -15.48 -8.08
CA VAL A 76 15.83 -14.93 -7.65
C VAL A 76 14.80 -15.13 -8.78
N LYS A 77 13.71 -15.81 -8.46
CA LYS A 77 12.58 -16.07 -9.37
C LYS A 77 11.46 -15.06 -9.19
N LYS A 78 11.14 -14.72 -7.94
CA LYS A 78 10.06 -13.79 -7.59
C LYS A 78 10.44 -12.96 -6.36
N VAL A 79 9.99 -11.72 -6.38
CA VAL A 79 10.13 -10.77 -5.27
C VAL A 79 8.75 -10.22 -4.95
N PHE A 80 8.27 -10.46 -3.74
CA PHE A 80 6.93 -10.05 -3.32
C PHE A 80 6.96 -8.90 -2.33
N VAL A 81 5.87 -8.15 -2.32
CA VAL A 81 5.51 -7.16 -1.30
C VAL A 81 4.23 -7.66 -0.63
N ARG A 82 4.38 -8.20 0.58
CA ARG A 82 3.26 -8.78 1.38
C ARG A 82 2.88 -7.92 2.57
N SER A 83 3.76 -7.03 2.97
CA SER A 83 3.51 -6.02 3.99
C SER A 83 2.43 -5.04 3.52
N GLY A 84 1.69 -4.46 4.47
CA GLY A 84 0.65 -3.51 4.15
C GLY A 84 1.15 -2.28 3.39
N LEU A 85 0.37 -1.82 2.44
CA LEU A 85 0.63 -0.62 1.65
C LEU A 85 -0.33 0.52 2.02
N ARG A 86 0.19 1.73 2.06
CA ARG A 86 -0.65 2.94 2.10
C ARG A 86 -1.18 3.21 0.69
N PHE A 87 -2.43 2.84 0.46
CA PHE A 87 -3.09 2.99 -0.84
C PHE A 87 -3.28 4.46 -1.25
N ASP A 88 -3.52 5.33 -0.30
CA ASP A 88 -3.65 6.77 -0.51
C ASP A 88 -2.31 7.43 -0.91
N TYR A 89 -1.20 6.96 -0.35
CA TYR A 89 0.14 7.39 -0.73
C TYR A 89 0.51 6.86 -2.13
N LEU A 90 0.13 5.63 -2.43
CA LEU A 90 0.31 5.03 -3.76
C LEU A 90 -0.46 5.80 -4.84
N LEU A 91 -1.71 6.22 -4.55
CA LEU A 91 -2.50 7.04 -5.48
C LEU A 91 -1.94 8.47 -5.67
N ALA A 92 -1.20 8.97 -4.70
CA ALA A 92 -0.57 10.29 -4.79
C ALA A 92 0.67 10.32 -5.71
N ASP A 93 1.23 9.15 -6.06
CA ASP A 93 2.32 9.03 -7.03
C ASP A 93 1.81 9.35 -8.45
N ARG A 94 2.37 10.39 -9.06
CA ARG A 94 1.97 10.85 -10.39
C ARG A 94 2.53 9.97 -11.52
N LYS A 95 3.57 9.19 -11.26
CA LYS A 95 4.28 8.40 -12.28
C LYS A 95 3.59 7.08 -12.63
N ASP A 96 2.71 6.59 -11.77
CA ASP A 96 1.99 5.32 -11.93
C ASP A 96 2.86 4.06 -12.08
N THR A 97 4.16 4.21 -12.24
CA THR A 97 5.10 3.12 -12.51
C THR A 97 5.09 2.10 -11.39
N PHE A 98 5.12 2.55 -10.13
CA PHE A 98 5.15 1.63 -8.99
C PHE A 98 3.86 0.81 -8.89
N PHE A 99 2.69 1.41 -9.06
CA PHE A 99 1.42 0.68 -8.98
C PHE A 99 1.34 -0.40 -10.06
N ARG A 100 1.73 -0.07 -11.28
CA ARG A 100 1.75 -1.02 -12.40
C ARG A 100 2.72 -2.19 -12.15
N GLU A 101 3.96 -1.91 -11.76
CA GLU A 101 4.95 -2.97 -11.47
C GLU A 101 4.57 -3.80 -10.24
N LEU A 102 4.00 -3.18 -9.22
CA LEU A 102 3.48 -3.88 -8.05
C LEU A 102 2.48 -4.96 -8.47
N VAL A 103 1.46 -4.60 -9.23
CA VAL A 103 0.43 -5.55 -9.70
C VAL A 103 1.04 -6.61 -10.61
N GLN A 104 1.89 -6.21 -11.54
CA GLN A 104 2.43 -7.13 -12.54
C GLN A 104 3.45 -8.13 -11.97
N TYR A 105 4.25 -7.75 -10.97
CA TYR A 105 5.41 -8.54 -10.56
C TYR A 105 5.51 -8.88 -9.09
N HIS A 106 4.86 -8.11 -8.20
CA HIS A 106 5.20 -8.14 -6.77
C HIS A 106 4.06 -8.58 -5.84
N ILE A 107 2.90 -8.95 -6.37
CA ILE A 107 1.79 -9.49 -5.59
C ILE A 107 1.70 -10.99 -5.79
N SER A 108 1.69 -11.74 -4.67
CA SER A 108 1.65 -13.20 -4.67
C SER A 108 0.22 -13.81 -4.73
N GLY A 109 -0.75 -13.02 -5.22
CA GLY A 109 -2.17 -13.38 -5.27
C GLY A 109 -3.06 -12.54 -4.36
N GLN A 110 -2.51 -11.95 -3.29
CA GLN A 110 -3.25 -11.10 -2.36
C GLN A 110 -2.47 -9.83 -2.03
N LEU A 111 -3.15 -8.69 -2.03
CA LEU A 111 -2.63 -7.41 -1.58
C LEU A 111 -3.37 -6.95 -0.32
N LYS A 112 -2.62 -6.73 0.76
CA LYS A 112 -3.17 -6.24 2.03
C LYS A 112 -3.16 -4.72 2.06
N VAL A 113 -4.30 -4.12 2.39
CA VAL A 113 -4.47 -2.67 2.54
C VAL A 113 -5.36 -2.38 3.74
N ALA A 114 -5.22 -1.21 4.35
CA ALA A 114 -5.94 -0.83 5.56
C ALA A 114 -6.85 0.39 5.32
N PRO A 115 -8.02 0.23 4.66
CA PRO A 115 -9.01 1.29 4.57
C PRO A 115 -9.65 1.62 5.93
N GLU A 116 -9.68 0.69 6.85
CA GLU A 116 -10.16 0.75 8.24
C GLU A 116 -11.67 0.85 8.38
N HIS A 117 -12.35 1.71 7.63
CA HIS A 117 -13.80 1.93 7.72
C HIS A 117 -14.35 2.50 6.41
N VAL A 118 -15.68 2.56 6.29
CA VAL A 118 -16.38 3.14 5.13
C VAL A 118 -17.07 4.47 5.43
N SER A 119 -17.40 4.73 6.70
CA SER A 119 -18.00 5.98 7.13
C SER A 119 -16.95 7.09 7.16
N ASP A 120 -17.12 8.13 6.35
CA ASP A 120 -16.22 9.28 6.30
C ASP A 120 -16.13 9.98 7.67
N ARG A 121 -17.19 9.94 8.48
CA ARG A 121 -17.22 10.48 9.82
C ARG A 121 -16.26 9.73 10.76
N VAL A 122 -16.23 8.42 10.66
CA VAL A 122 -15.33 7.56 11.43
C VAL A 122 -13.90 7.70 10.92
N LEU A 123 -13.70 7.66 9.60
CA LEU A 123 -12.40 7.86 8.96
C LEU A 123 -11.76 9.19 9.33
N ALA A 124 -12.56 10.27 9.43
CA ALA A 124 -12.05 11.57 9.88
C ALA A 124 -11.49 11.54 11.30
N LYS A 125 -12.11 10.76 12.21
CA LYS A 125 -11.60 10.57 13.59
C LYS A 125 -10.31 9.75 13.62
N MET A 126 -10.13 8.84 12.68
CA MET A 126 -8.90 8.06 12.50
C MET A 126 -7.78 8.84 11.78
N GLY A 127 -8.07 10.03 11.24
CA GLY A 127 -7.12 10.76 10.37
C GLY A 127 -6.87 10.05 9.05
N LYS A 128 -7.84 9.29 8.55
CA LYS A 128 -7.79 8.55 7.29
C LYS A 128 -8.49 9.33 6.17
N PRO A 129 -8.10 9.13 4.91
CA PRO A 129 -8.81 9.73 3.77
C PRO A 129 -10.26 9.22 3.69
N LYS A 130 -11.10 9.94 2.97
CA LYS A 130 -12.48 9.54 2.71
C LYS A 130 -12.55 8.20 1.99
N ASN A 131 -13.63 7.44 2.19
CA ASN A 131 -13.84 6.14 1.55
C ASN A 131 -13.76 6.21 0.01
N ALA A 132 -14.16 7.34 -0.58
CA ALA A 132 -14.03 7.57 -2.03
C ALA A 132 -12.59 7.38 -2.56
N VAL A 133 -11.56 7.69 -1.74
CA VAL A 133 -10.14 7.48 -2.10
C VAL A 133 -9.83 5.98 -2.17
N TYR A 134 -10.38 5.21 -1.23
CA TYR A 134 -10.21 3.75 -1.28
C TYR A 134 -10.92 3.14 -2.50
N ASN A 135 -12.13 3.58 -2.82
CA ASN A 135 -12.84 3.11 -4.01
C ASN A 135 -12.07 3.39 -5.30
N GLN A 136 -11.46 4.58 -5.44
CA GLN A 136 -10.58 4.89 -6.58
C GLN A 136 -9.39 3.92 -6.66
N PHE A 137 -8.80 3.57 -5.51
CA PHE A 137 -7.73 2.59 -5.46
C PHE A 137 -8.20 1.21 -5.92
N VAL A 138 -9.36 0.75 -5.45
CA VAL A 138 -9.97 -0.55 -5.81
C VAL A 138 -10.23 -0.62 -7.32
N GLU A 139 -10.86 0.39 -7.89
CA GLU A 139 -11.14 0.48 -9.33
C GLU A 139 -9.84 0.40 -10.16
N LYS A 140 -8.82 1.16 -9.77
CA LYS A 140 -7.53 1.15 -10.45
C LYS A 140 -6.84 -0.20 -10.32
N TYR A 141 -6.89 -0.81 -9.13
CA TYR A 141 -6.33 -2.14 -8.89
C TYR A 141 -6.97 -3.20 -9.79
N HIS A 142 -8.29 -3.24 -9.86
CA HIS A 142 -9.01 -4.18 -10.72
C HIS A 142 -8.72 -3.95 -12.20
N ARG A 143 -8.68 -2.70 -12.65
CA ARG A 143 -8.31 -2.36 -14.03
C ARG A 143 -6.91 -2.87 -14.38
N LEU A 144 -5.92 -2.67 -13.50
CA LEU A 144 -4.56 -3.17 -13.74
C LEU A 144 -4.49 -4.70 -13.73
N ASN A 145 -5.25 -5.38 -12.86
CA ASN A 145 -5.37 -6.84 -12.88
C ASN A 145 -5.92 -7.34 -14.21
N GLN A 146 -6.94 -6.71 -14.75
CA GLN A 146 -7.50 -7.04 -16.07
C GLN A 146 -6.48 -6.77 -17.18
N GLU A 147 -5.83 -5.60 -17.17
CA GLU A 147 -4.82 -5.22 -18.16
C GLU A 147 -3.66 -6.22 -18.23
N PHE A 148 -3.18 -6.70 -17.08
CA PHE A 148 -2.06 -7.64 -16.99
C PHE A 148 -2.48 -9.12 -16.95
N GLY A 149 -3.77 -9.42 -17.05
CA GLY A 149 -4.30 -10.79 -16.98
C GLY A 149 -4.04 -11.47 -15.63
N MET A 150 -4.01 -10.69 -14.53
CA MET A 150 -3.71 -11.19 -13.19
C MET A 150 -4.99 -11.62 -12.46
N LYS A 151 -4.88 -12.65 -11.62
CA LYS A 151 -5.92 -13.10 -10.69
C LYS A 151 -5.47 -12.82 -9.26
N GLN A 152 -5.65 -11.59 -8.82
CA GLN A 152 -5.21 -11.15 -7.50
C GLN A 152 -6.39 -10.52 -6.75
N TYR A 153 -6.38 -10.67 -5.42
CA TYR A 153 -7.44 -10.22 -4.53
C TYR A 153 -6.94 -9.14 -3.59
N LEU A 154 -7.81 -8.20 -3.24
CA LEU A 154 -7.59 -7.28 -2.13
C LEU A 154 -8.01 -7.95 -0.81
N VAL A 155 -7.20 -7.74 0.22
CA VAL A 155 -7.52 -8.16 1.59
C VAL A 155 -7.56 -6.89 2.44
N PRO A 156 -8.73 -6.25 2.58
CA PRO A 156 -8.88 -5.03 3.35
C PRO A 156 -8.82 -5.35 4.85
N TYR A 157 -8.04 -4.57 5.59
CA TYR A 157 -8.13 -4.53 7.04
C TYR A 157 -9.19 -3.50 7.43
N LEU A 158 -10.22 -3.96 8.13
CA LEU A 158 -11.37 -3.16 8.54
C LEU A 158 -11.51 -3.21 10.06
N MET A 159 -11.95 -2.12 10.65
CA MET A 159 -12.11 -1.95 12.08
C MET A 159 -13.55 -1.54 12.41
N SER A 160 -14.24 -2.34 13.21
CA SER A 160 -15.50 -1.97 13.82
C SER A 160 -15.30 -1.29 15.16
N SER A 161 -16.32 -0.61 15.64
CA SER A 161 -16.37 -0.07 17.02
C SER A 161 -15.26 0.93 17.37
N HIS A 162 -14.72 1.65 16.39
CA HIS A 162 -13.81 2.76 16.66
C HIS A 162 -14.50 3.83 17.53
N PRO A 163 -13.82 4.47 18.49
CA PRO A 163 -14.39 5.54 19.29
C PRO A 163 -15.09 6.61 18.46
N GLY A 164 -16.37 6.83 18.74
CA GLY A 164 -17.24 7.76 18.01
C GLY A 164 -17.94 7.14 16.78
N SER A 165 -17.83 5.84 16.52
CA SER A 165 -18.73 5.13 15.60
C SER A 165 -20.08 4.84 16.28
N THR A 166 -21.11 4.71 15.45
CA THR A 166 -22.49 4.38 15.85
C THR A 166 -22.89 3.02 15.29
N LEU A 167 -24.06 2.52 15.68
CA LEU A 167 -24.64 1.31 15.09
C LEU A 167 -24.84 1.46 13.58
N ASP A 168 -25.29 2.62 13.10
CA ASP A 168 -25.46 2.87 11.68
C ASP A 168 -24.14 2.78 10.90
N ASP A 169 -23.02 3.24 11.50
CA ASP A 169 -21.70 3.09 10.88
C ASP A 169 -21.28 1.60 10.80
N ALA A 170 -21.63 0.80 11.82
CA ALA A 170 -21.35 -0.63 11.82
C ALA A 170 -22.20 -1.37 10.77
N ILE A 171 -23.48 -0.98 10.61
CA ILE A 171 -24.35 -1.50 9.57
C ILE A 171 -23.80 -1.15 8.19
N ALA A 172 -23.45 0.12 7.96
CA ALA A 172 -22.87 0.57 6.68
C ALA A 172 -21.57 -0.19 6.35
N LEU A 173 -20.73 -0.47 7.35
CA LEU A 173 -19.54 -1.28 7.15
C LEU A 173 -19.87 -2.72 6.75
N ALA A 174 -20.83 -3.35 7.40
CA ALA A 174 -21.26 -4.72 7.11
C ALA A 174 -21.87 -4.83 5.68
N GLU A 175 -22.72 -3.87 5.31
CA GLU A 175 -23.30 -3.80 3.97
C GLU A 175 -22.24 -3.62 2.90
N TYR A 176 -21.26 -2.73 3.13
CA TYR A 176 -20.14 -2.53 2.23
C TYR A 176 -19.32 -3.81 2.01
N ILE A 177 -19.00 -4.54 3.10
CA ILE A 177 -18.26 -5.81 3.02
C ILE A 177 -19.01 -6.81 2.15
N ARG A 178 -20.32 -6.96 2.36
CA ARG A 178 -21.20 -7.81 1.56
C ARG A 178 -21.19 -7.41 0.08
N ASP A 179 -21.39 -6.12 -0.20
CA ASP A 179 -21.55 -5.62 -1.55
C ASP A 179 -20.24 -5.67 -2.36
N MET A 180 -19.10 -5.52 -1.69
CA MET A 180 -17.78 -5.68 -2.31
C MET A 180 -17.35 -7.14 -2.46
N GLY A 181 -18.07 -8.10 -1.88
CA GLY A 181 -17.78 -9.53 -1.97
C GLY A 181 -16.52 -9.96 -1.21
N TYR A 182 -16.21 -9.28 -0.11
CA TYR A 182 -15.07 -9.61 0.76
C TYR A 182 -15.39 -10.76 1.72
#